data_d6149fdb0bcbe90e48f25da9b9d6f54b
#
_entry.id   d6149fdb0bcbe90e48f25da9b9d6f54b
#
_cell.length_a   1.000
_cell.length_b   1.000
_cell.length_c   1.000
_cell.angle_alpha   90.00
_cell.angle_beta   90.00
_cell.angle_gamma   90.00
#
_symmetry.space_group_name_H-M   'P 1'
#
loop_
_entity.id
_entity.type
_entity.pdbx_description
1 polymer ?
#
loop_
_entity_poly.entity_id
_entity_poly.type
_entity_poly.pdbx_seq_one_letter_code
_entity_poly.pdbx_strand_id
1 'polypeptide(L)'
;MAAKKPAERPNASKDELLKYYREMLLIRRFEEKAGQLYGMGLIGGFCHLYIGQEAVVVGLEAATKDGDKRVTSYRDHGHMLACGMDPKGVMAELTGRIGGYSKGKGGSMHMFSKEKHFYGGHGIVGAQVPLGAGLAFADKYLGNDNVTFTYFGDGAANQGQVYEAYNMAELWNLPVVFVIENNGYAMGTSVKRSTKSPSLWERGAAYGIKGEAVDGMDVLAVKAAGEKAVAACRAGQGPYILEMMTYRYRGHSMSDPAKYRTREEVEKMRSEKDAIEHVRDLLLQGGHASDEDLKAIDKEIKARVNDAAEFSKDSPEPPVEELWTDIYA
;
A
#
# COMPACT_ATOMS: atom_id res chain seq x y z
N MET A 1 -25.28 -22.26 4.52
CA MET A 1 -24.88 -20.92 4.95
C MET A 1 -25.61 -19.93 4.07
N ALA A 2 -26.47 -19.08 4.62
CA ALA A 2 -27.22 -18.09 3.86
C ALA A 2 -26.25 -17.06 3.30
N ALA A 3 -26.32 -16.78 1.99
CA ALA A 3 -25.54 -15.70 1.38
C ALA A 3 -25.87 -14.38 2.10
N LYS A 4 -24.89 -13.77 2.76
CA LYS A 4 -25.02 -12.40 3.27
C LYS A 4 -25.38 -11.52 2.07
N LYS A 5 -26.49 -10.74 2.20
CA LYS A 5 -26.78 -9.65 1.26
C LYS A 5 -25.50 -8.81 1.08
N PRO A 6 -25.15 -8.44 -0.16
CA PRO A 6 -24.05 -7.49 -0.37
C PRO A 6 -24.38 -6.24 0.45
N ALA A 7 -23.41 -5.77 1.22
CA ALA A 7 -23.52 -4.48 1.90
C ALA A 7 -23.83 -3.41 0.85
N GLU A 8 -24.76 -2.48 1.17
CA GLU A 8 -25.00 -1.33 0.32
C GLU A 8 -23.66 -0.64 0.05
N ARG A 9 -23.31 -0.51 -1.23
CA ARG A 9 -22.06 0.17 -1.62
C ARG A 9 -22.16 1.63 -1.19
N PRO A 10 -21.11 2.19 -0.55
CA PRO A 10 -21.09 3.62 -0.25
C PRO A 10 -21.24 4.41 -1.55
N ASN A 11 -22.14 5.38 -1.58
CA ASN A 11 -22.26 6.30 -2.70
C ASN A 11 -21.03 7.21 -2.71
N ALA A 12 -20.30 7.22 -3.83
CA ALA A 12 -19.20 8.14 -4.07
C ALA A 12 -19.62 9.20 -5.09
N SER A 13 -19.20 10.44 -4.88
CA SER A 13 -19.40 11.53 -5.83
C SER A 13 -18.56 11.32 -7.09
N LYS A 14 -18.91 12.03 -8.17
CA LYS A 14 -18.12 12.08 -9.40
C LYS A 14 -16.65 12.43 -9.12
N ASP A 15 -16.41 13.44 -8.29
CA ASP A 15 -15.07 13.95 -8.01
C ASP A 15 -14.24 12.93 -7.23
N GLU A 16 -14.84 12.23 -6.27
CA GLU A 16 -14.18 11.13 -5.55
C GLU A 16 -13.82 9.98 -6.49
N LEU A 17 -14.74 9.53 -7.35
CA LEU A 17 -14.46 8.46 -8.32
C LEU A 17 -13.35 8.85 -9.29
N LEU A 18 -13.35 10.08 -9.81
CA LEU A 18 -12.27 10.58 -10.68
C LEU A 18 -10.93 10.65 -9.94
N LYS A 19 -10.93 11.08 -8.67
CA LYS A 19 -9.74 11.09 -7.82
C LYS A 19 -9.18 9.66 -7.66
N TYR A 20 -10.00 8.71 -7.23
CA TYR A 20 -9.56 7.31 -7.03
C TYR A 20 -9.07 6.69 -8.33
N TYR A 21 -9.76 6.93 -9.45
CA TYR A 21 -9.33 6.46 -10.76
C TYR A 21 -7.94 6.99 -11.12
N ARG A 22 -7.69 8.30 -10.96
CA ARG A 22 -6.41 8.94 -11.23
C ARG A 22 -5.30 8.42 -10.34
N GLU A 23 -5.55 8.27 -9.05
CA GLU A 23 -4.55 7.82 -8.07
C GLU A 23 -4.15 6.35 -8.30
N MET A 24 -5.12 5.46 -8.47
CA MET A 24 -4.84 4.05 -8.79
C MET A 24 -4.13 3.91 -10.14
N LEU A 25 -4.55 4.68 -11.14
CA LEU A 25 -3.93 4.65 -12.47
C LEU A 25 -2.49 5.21 -12.43
N LEU A 26 -2.22 6.24 -11.62
CA LEU A 26 -0.86 6.74 -11.39
C LEU A 26 0.05 5.64 -10.84
N ILE A 27 -0.39 4.95 -9.79
CA ILE A 27 0.35 3.83 -9.20
C ILE A 27 0.61 2.76 -10.27
N ARG A 28 -0.42 2.33 -11.01
CA ARG A 28 -0.29 1.32 -12.06
C ARG A 28 0.72 1.72 -13.13
N ARG A 29 0.63 2.92 -13.67
CA ARG A 29 1.53 3.40 -14.73
C ARG A 29 2.95 3.62 -14.22
N PHE A 30 3.10 4.11 -12.99
CA PHE A 30 4.40 4.23 -12.34
C PHE A 30 5.09 2.87 -12.20
N GLU A 31 4.38 1.87 -11.71
CA GLU A 31 4.91 0.53 -11.51
C GLU A 31 5.22 -0.20 -12.83
N GLU A 32 4.40 0.02 -13.88
CA GLU A 32 4.70 -0.47 -15.22
C GLU A 32 6.00 0.15 -15.76
N LYS A 33 6.23 1.44 -15.51
CA LYS A 33 7.46 2.14 -15.88
C LYS A 33 8.65 1.65 -15.05
N ALA A 34 8.49 1.48 -13.74
CA ALA A 34 9.52 0.92 -12.87
C ALA A 34 9.95 -0.48 -13.35
N GLY A 35 8.98 -1.32 -13.73
CA GLY A 35 9.27 -2.63 -14.33
C GLY A 35 10.04 -2.56 -15.64
N GLN A 36 9.78 -1.56 -16.50
CA GLN A 36 10.55 -1.32 -17.71
C GLN A 36 11.99 -0.89 -17.39
N LEU A 37 12.18 0.07 -16.48
CA LEU A 37 13.51 0.54 -16.08
C LEU A 37 14.33 -0.56 -15.41
N TYR A 38 13.69 -1.43 -14.62
CA TYR A 38 14.33 -2.63 -14.09
C TYR A 38 14.83 -3.56 -15.20
N GLY A 39 13.99 -3.84 -16.20
CA GLY A 39 14.36 -4.64 -17.38
C GLY A 39 15.51 -4.04 -18.20
N MET A 40 15.70 -2.72 -18.14
CA MET A 40 16.81 -2.00 -18.76
C MET A 40 18.07 -1.96 -17.88
N GLY A 41 18.03 -2.52 -16.66
CA GLY A 41 19.16 -2.50 -15.73
C GLY A 41 19.39 -1.18 -15.00
N LEU A 42 18.43 -0.24 -15.08
CA LEU A 42 18.54 1.07 -14.41
C LEU A 42 18.09 1.03 -12.94
N ILE A 43 17.34 0.01 -12.53
CA ILE A 43 16.97 -0.25 -11.14
C ILE A 43 17.71 -1.50 -10.71
N GLY A 44 18.56 -1.37 -9.69
CA GLY A 44 19.33 -2.47 -9.10
C GLY A 44 18.62 -3.11 -7.91
N GLY A 45 19.12 -4.27 -7.47
CA GLY A 45 18.62 -4.98 -6.31
C GLY A 45 17.21 -5.56 -6.49
N PHE A 46 16.47 -5.67 -5.38
CA PHE A 46 15.09 -6.15 -5.41
C PHE A 46 14.11 -5.00 -5.69
N CYS A 47 13.23 -5.21 -6.65
CA CYS A 47 12.14 -4.29 -6.97
C CYS A 47 10.80 -5.02 -6.86
N HIS A 48 9.92 -4.54 -5.99
CA HIS A 48 8.65 -5.18 -5.66
C HIS A 48 7.48 -4.32 -6.12
N LEU A 49 6.90 -4.65 -7.27
CA LEU A 49 5.79 -3.88 -7.85
C LEU A 49 4.48 -4.08 -7.08
N TYR A 50 3.72 -3.01 -6.91
CA TYR A 50 2.44 -2.99 -6.20
C TYR A 50 1.23 -3.32 -7.07
N ILE A 51 1.44 -3.62 -8.37
CA ILE A 51 0.40 -3.84 -9.37
C ILE A 51 -0.64 -4.88 -8.93
N GLY A 52 -1.90 -4.48 -8.92
CA GLY A 52 -3.07 -5.28 -8.55
C GLY A 52 -3.60 -4.99 -7.14
N GLN A 53 -2.91 -4.19 -6.35
CA GLN A 53 -3.28 -3.87 -4.96
C GLN A 53 -3.64 -2.39 -4.75
N GLU A 54 -3.78 -1.62 -5.82
CA GLU A 54 -3.88 -0.15 -5.81
C GLU A 54 -5.06 0.36 -4.97
N ALA A 55 -6.19 -0.36 -4.96
CA ALA A 55 -7.38 0.02 -4.21
C ALA A 55 -7.15 0.06 -2.70
N VAL A 56 -6.24 -0.79 -2.18
CA VAL A 56 -5.96 -0.85 -0.75
C VAL A 56 -5.39 0.47 -0.25
N VAL A 57 -4.31 0.94 -0.86
CA VAL A 57 -3.66 2.18 -0.41
C VAL A 57 -4.50 3.42 -0.73
N VAL A 58 -5.12 3.49 -1.91
CA VAL A 58 -5.94 4.65 -2.30
C VAL A 58 -7.19 4.77 -1.43
N GLY A 59 -7.86 3.65 -1.14
CA GLY A 59 -9.04 3.65 -0.28
C GLY A 59 -8.72 4.00 1.17
N LEU A 60 -7.62 3.46 1.72
CA LEU A 60 -7.21 3.80 3.10
C LEU A 60 -6.69 5.22 3.20
N GLU A 61 -5.97 5.73 2.20
CA GLU A 61 -5.53 7.12 2.19
C GLU A 61 -6.70 8.10 2.18
N ALA A 62 -7.80 7.74 1.49
CA ALA A 62 -9.03 8.55 1.51
C ALA A 62 -9.72 8.61 2.90
N ALA A 63 -9.38 7.70 3.81
CA ALA A 63 -9.87 7.68 5.20
C ALA A 63 -8.95 8.41 6.19
N THR A 64 -7.79 8.93 5.74
CA THR A 64 -6.82 9.61 6.61
C THR A 64 -7.04 11.11 6.66
N LYS A 65 -6.40 11.74 7.64
CA LYS A 65 -6.21 13.19 7.71
C LYS A 65 -4.73 13.54 7.80
N ASP A 66 -4.40 14.82 7.66
CA ASP A 66 -3.05 15.31 7.91
C ASP A 66 -2.60 14.97 9.35
N GLY A 67 -1.35 14.54 9.49
CA GLY A 67 -0.77 14.04 10.74
C GLY A 67 -0.90 12.53 10.95
N ASP A 68 -1.82 11.83 10.26
CA ASP A 68 -1.89 10.37 10.31
C ASP A 68 -0.64 9.75 9.67
N LYS A 69 -0.14 8.67 10.26
CA LYS A 69 1.16 8.08 9.91
C LYS A 69 1.02 6.78 9.13
N ARG A 70 1.97 6.51 8.25
CA ARG A 70 2.05 5.28 7.45
C ARG A 70 3.41 4.65 7.62
N VAL A 71 3.41 3.33 7.81
CA VAL A 71 4.60 2.48 7.79
C VAL A 71 4.26 1.18 7.09
N THR A 72 5.15 0.72 6.20
CA THR A 72 4.86 -0.46 5.37
C THR A 72 6.08 -1.37 5.21
N SER A 73 5.89 -2.44 4.46
CA SER A 73 6.94 -3.37 4.06
C SER A 73 7.73 -2.85 2.85
N TYR A 74 8.53 -3.70 2.27
CA TYR A 74 9.36 -3.45 1.07
C TYR A 74 8.55 -3.26 -0.24
N ARG A 75 7.23 -3.44 -0.25
CA ARG A 75 6.35 -3.20 -1.41
C ARG A 75 5.60 -1.89 -1.19
N ASP A 76 6.31 -0.80 -1.27
CA ASP A 76 5.93 0.50 -0.71
C ASP A 76 5.66 1.59 -1.75
N HIS A 77 5.95 1.38 -3.05
CA HIS A 77 5.78 2.39 -4.09
C HIS A 77 4.35 2.93 -4.16
N GLY A 78 3.34 2.04 -4.09
CA GLY A 78 1.94 2.44 -4.06
C GLY A 78 1.59 3.32 -2.87
N HIS A 79 2.12 2.99 -1.69
CA HIS A 79 1.92 3.75 -0.45
C HIS A 79 2.54 5.14 -0.54
N MET A 80 3.75 5.25 -1.10
CA MET A 80 4.43 6.54 -1.30
C MET A 80 3.62 7.46 -2.21
N LEU A 81 3.16 6.94 -3.35
CA LEU A 81 2.39 7.72 -4.31
C LEU A 81 1.02 8.12 -3.75
N ALA A 82 0.35 7.22 -3.03
CA ALA A 82 -0.95 7.48 -2.42
C ALA A 82 -0.89 8.58 -1.35
N CYS A 83 0.16 8.61 -0.50
CA CYS A 83 0.35 9.68 0.48
C CYS A 83 0.89 10.99 -0.13
N GLY A 84 1.01 11.08 -1.45
CA GLY A 84 1.35 12.31 -2.17
C GLY A 84 2.85 12.61 -2.27
N MET A 85 3.72 11.60 -2.18
CA MET A 85 5.12 11.76 -2.54
C MET A 85 5.26 11.96 -4.06
N ASP A 86 6.20 12.82 -4.47
CA ASP A 86 6.37 13.15 -5.89
C ASP A 86 6.93 11.93 -6.66
N PRO A 87 6.27 11.50 -7.74
CA PRO A 87 6.78 10.42 -8.61
C PRO A 87 8.22 10.64 -9.09
N LYS A 88 8.67 11.88 -9.27
CA LYS A 88 10.06 12.20 -9.63
C LYS A 88 11.04 11.73 -8.57
N GLY A 89 10.80 12.10 -7.32
CA GLY A 89 11.64 11.70 -6.19
C GLY A 89 11.61 10.19 -5.95
N VAL A 90 10.42 9.56 -6.07
CA VAL A 90 10.29 8.11 -5.94
C VAL A 90 11.07 7.40 -7.06
N MET A 91 10.93 7.82 -8.33
CA MET A 91 11.63 7.20 -9.46
C MET A 91 13.15 7.41 -9.39
N ALA A 92 13.60 8.60 -8.95
CA ALA A 92 15.02 8.89 -8.74
C ALA A 92 15.62 7.99 -7.65
N GLU A 93 14.87 7.71 -6.57
CA GLU A 93 15.32 6.80 -5.53
C GLU A 93 15.45 5.36 -6.05
N LEU A 94 14.47 4.87 -6.81
CA LEU A 94 14.53 3.54 -7.42
C LEU A 94 15.78 3.35 -8.30
N THR A 95 16.21 4.40 -8.98
CA THR A 95 17.38 4.38 -9.87
C THR A 95 18.69 4.77 -9.17
N GLY A 96 18.70 4.94 -7.84
CA GLY A 96 19.88 5.26 -7.03
C GLY A 96 20.41 6.67 -7.27
N ARG A 97 19.54 7.66 -7.46
CA ARG A 97 19.91 9.05 -7.78
C ARG A 97 19.74 9.99 -6.59
N ILE A 98 20.59 11.02 -6.52
CA ILE A 98 20.59 11.99 -5.41
C ILE A 98 19.26 12.73 -5.26
N GLY A 99 18.50 12.89 -6.34
CA GLY A 99 17.16 13.49 -6.34
C GLY A 99 16.07 12.62 -5.70
N GLY A 100 16.42 11.43 -5.22
CA GLY A 100 15.51 10.52 -4.51
C GLY A 100 15.26 10.92 -3.06
N TYR A 101 14.16 10.38 -2.49
CA TYR A 101 13.75 10.70 -1.11
C TYR A 101 14.73 10.24 -0.02
N SER A 102 15.53 9.22 -0.30
CA SER A 102 16.65 8.78 0.55
C SER A 102 18.01 9.05 -0.11
N LYS A 103 18.08 10.04 -0.99
CA LYS A 103 19.30 10.46 -1.72
C LYS A 103 19.94 9.32 -2.53
N GLY A 104 19.12 8.40 -3.06
CA GLY A 104 19.58 7.23 -3.80
C GLY A 104 20.16 6.09 -2.97
N LYS A 105 20.13 6.19 -1.63
CA LYS A 105 20.70 5.17 -0.70
C LYS A 105 19.70 4.08 -0.33
N GLY A 106 18.39 4.34 -0.45
CA GLY A 106 17.32 3.43 -0.04
C GLY A 106 16.86 2.47 -1.13
N GLY A 107 16.95 2.87 -2.39
CA GLY A 107 16.46 2.11 -3.52
C GLY A 107 14.94 1.86 -3.45
N SER A 108 14.49 0.69 -3.95
CA SER A 108 13.07 0.35 -4.04
C SER A 108 12.36 0.17 -2.69
N MET A 109 13.08 -0.09 -1.59
CA MET A 109 12.47 -0.62 -0.36
C MET A 109 12.59 0.29 0.85
N HIS A 110 13.35 1.38 0.77
CA HIS A 110 13.72 2.19 1.95
C HIS A 110 13.63 3.67 1.64
N MET A 111 12.41 4.15 1.41
CA MET A 111 12.11 5.57 1.24
C MET A 111 11.31 6.10 2.43
N PHE A 112 11.54 7.36 2.78
CA PHE A 112 10.91 8.02 3.91
C PHE A 112 10.53 9.45 3.54
N SER A 113 9.44 9.94 4.10
CA SER A 113 9.07 11.35 4.00
C SER A 113 8.40 11.81 5.29
N LYS A 114 9.15 12.55 6.10
CA LYS A 114 8.61 13.14 7.34
C LYS A 114 7.47 14.11 7.03
N GLU A 115 7.59 14.88 5.95
CA GLU A 115 6.58 15.83 5.49
C GLU A 115 5.23 15.14 5.15
N LYS A 116 5.29 13.95 4.55
CA LYS A 116 4.12 13.15 4.18
C LYS A 116 3.70 12.15 5.27
N HIS A 117 4.30 12.22 6.44
CA HIS A 117 4.08 11.27 7.53
C HIS A 117 4.23 9.80 7.09
N PHE A 118 5.13 9.56 6.12
CA PHE A 118 5.49 8.24 5.63
C PHE A 118 6.79 7.78 6.28
N TYR A 119 6.69 6.82 7.19
CA TYR A 119 7.80 6.32 8.01
C TYR A 119 8.44 5.05 7.42
N GLY A 120 8.36 4.92 6.12
CA GLY A 120 9.20 4.07 5.31
C GLY A 120 8.67 2.70 4.98
N GLY A 121 9.34 2.14 3.97
CA GLY A 121 9.35 0.74 3.65
C GLY A 121 10.45 0.01 4.42
N HIS A 122 10.15 -1.22 4.85
CA HIS A 122 11.06 -2.03 5.66
C HIS A 122 11.32 -3.39 5.02
N GLY A 123 12.59 -3.73 4.81
CA GLY A 123 13.02 -4.98 4.20
C GLY A 123 12.83 -6.20 5.12
N ILE A 124 12.94 -6.02 6.44
CA ILE A 124 12.75 -7.11 7.41
C ILE A 124 11.26 -7.42 7.56
N VAL A 125 10.86 -8.63 7.22
CA VAL A 125 9.46 -9.06 7.21
C VAL A 125 8.84 -8.95 8.60
N GLY A 126 7.77 -8.16 8.72
CA GLY A 126 7.04 -7.94 9.97
C GLY A 126 7.62 -6.85 10.88
N ALA A 127 8.84 -6.34 10.64
CA ALA A 127 9.48 -5.34 11.50
C ALA A 127 8.69 -4.02 11.58
N GLN A 128 7.99 -3.65 10.52
CA GLN A 128 7.15 -2.45 10.50
C GLN A 128 5.97 -2.51 11.47
N VAL A 129 5.55 -3.70 11.92
CA VAL A 129 4.37 -3.84 12.79
C VAL A 129 4.63 -3.26 14.19
N PRO A 130 5.70 -3.64 14.91
CA PRO A 130 6.05 -2.98 16.16
C PRO A 130 6.47 -1.51 15.97
N LEU A 131 7.07 -1.13 14.83
CA LEU A 131 7.37 0.28 14.54
C LEU A 131 6.08 1.11 14.45
N GLY A 132 5.05 0.61 13.77
CA GLY A 132 3.76 1.29 13.71
C GLY A 132 3.07 1.40 15.06
N ALA A 133 3.12 0.35 15.88
CA ALA A 133 2.65 0.43 17.26
C ALA A 133 3.43 1.49 18.07
N GLY A 134 4.76 1.59 17.86
CA GLY A 134 5.59 2.63 18.48
C GLY A 134 5.24 4.05 18.04
N LEU A 135 4.93 4.26 16.75
CA LEU A 135 4.47 5.56 16.24
C LEU A 135 3.13 5.95 16.85
N ALA A 136 2.19 5.01 16.96
CA ALA A 136 0.90 5.23 17.62
C ALA A 136 1.06 5.49 19.13
N PHE A 137 1.99 4.79 19.79
CA PHE A 137 2.34 5.05 21.18
C PHE A 137 2.86 6.49 21.38
N ALA A 138 3.74 6.95 20.50
CA ALA A 138 4.26 8.31 20.55
C ALA A 138 3.14 9.37 20.42
N ASP A 139 2.21 9.18 19.47
CA ASP A 139 1.06 10.11 19.34
C ASP A 139 0.17 10.09 20.57
N LYS A 140 -0.14 8.93 21.10
CA LYS A 140 -0.93 8.82 22.34
C LYS A 140 -0.22 9.47 23.53
N TYR A 141 1.08 9.24 23.69
CA TYR A 141 1.87 9.82 24.78
C TYR A 141 1.92 11.35 24.69
N LEU A 142 2.02 11.90 23.47
CA LEU A 142 2.04 13.34 23.22
C LEU A 142 0.64 13.98 23.19
N GLY A 143 -0.43 13.21 23.30
CA GLY A 143 -1.81 13.71 23.26
C GLY A 143 -2.27 14.12 21.86
N ASN A 144 -1.63 13.62 20.79
CA ASN A 144 -2.03 13.86 19.42
C ASN A 144 -3.25 12.99 19.05
N ASP A 145 -4.09 13.50 18.13
CA ASP A 145 -5.26 12.81 17.60
C ASP A 145 -4.97 12.09 16.25
N ASN A 146 -3.75 11.58 16.09
CA ASN A 146 -3.34 10.90 14.88
C ASN A 146 -3.55 9.38 14.98
N VAL A 147 -3.75 8.75 13.82
CA VAL A 147 -3.85 7.29 13.69
C VAL A 147 -2.67 6.80 12.85
N THR A 148 -2.07 5.69 13.25
CA THR A 148 -1.00 5.06 12.48
C THR A 148 -1.54 3.88 11.70
N PHE A 149 -1.31 3.86 10.39
CA PHE A 149 -1.57 2.72 9.52
C PHE A 149 -0.28 1.90 9.36
N THR A 150 -0.37 0.62 9.69
CA THR A 150 0.76 -0.31 9.61
C THR A 150 0.43 -1.42 8.64
N TYR A 151 1.07 -1.42 7.47
CA TYR A 151 0.80 -2.37 6.39
C TYR A 151 1.79 -3.52 6.41
N PHE A 152 1.28 -4.75 6.23
CA PHE A 152 2.10 -5.95 6.13
C PHE A 152 1.36 -7.06 5.38
N GLY A 153 2.11 -7.95 4.74
CA GLY A 153 1.54 -9.04 3.94
C GLY A 153 1.06 -10.23 4.77
N ASP A 154 0.33 -11.13 4.12
CA ASP A 154 -0.16 -12.39 4.68
C ASP A 154 0.95 -13.28 5.26
N GLY A 155 2.12 -13.29 4.64
CA GLY A 155 3.29 -13.99 5.17
C GLY A 155 3.82 -13.39 6.46
N ALA A 156 3.92 -12.06 6.52
CA ALA A 156 4.36 -11.33 7.70
C ALA A 156 3.41 -11.52 8.90
N ALA A 157 2.12 -11.74 8.65
CA ALA A 157 1.14 -12.04 9.69
C ALA A 157 1.45 -13.30 10.52
N ASN A 158 2.43 -14.10 10.12
CA ASN A 158 2.89 -15.27 10.88
C ASN A 158 4.16 -15.01 11.75
N GLN A 159 4.70 -13.78 11.72
CA GLN A 159 5.86 -13.41 12.55
C GLN A 159 5.43 -13.17 14.02
N GLY A 160 6.25 -13.65 14.97
CA GLY A 160 5.97 -13.53 16.41
C GLY A 160 5.81 -12.07 16.87
N GLN A 161 6.65 -11.18 16.36
CA GLN A 161 6.61 -9.74 16.68
C GLN A 161 5.28 -9.04 16.33
N VAL A 162 4.48 -9.61 15.41
CA VAL A 162 3.12 -9.12 15.13
C VAL A 162 2.22 -9.28 16.35
N TYR A 163 2.29 -10.44 16.98
CA TYR A 163 1.47 -10.76 18.16
C TYR A 163 1.94 -10.03 19.41
N GLU A 164 3.24 -9.80 19.54
CA GLU A 164 3.81 -8.93 20.57
C GLU A 164 3.27 -7.50 20.43
N ALA A 165 3.27 -6.96 19.19
CA ALA A 165 2.72 -5.64 18.90
C ALA A 165 1.21 -5.58 19.13
N TYR A 166 0.45 -6.62 18.80
CA TYR A 166 -0.99 -6.70 19.07
C TYR A 166 -1.27 -6.60 20.59
N ASN A 167 -0.53 -7.37 21.38
CA ASN A 167 -0.68 -7.34 22.85
C ASN A 167 -0.41 -5.95 23.42
N MET A 168 0.68 -5.31 23.01
CA MET A 168 1.02 -3.96 23.49
C MET A 168 0.01 -2.91 23.02
N ALA A 169 -0.41 -3.01 21.75
CA ALA A 169 -1.35 -2.06 21.19
C ALA A 169 -2.72 -2.11 21.88
N GLU A 170 -3.25 -3.28 22.15
CA GLU A 170 -4.53 -3.44 22.86
C GLU A 170 -4.40 -3.05 24.33
N LEU A 171 -3.34 -3.53 25.03
CA LEU A 171 -3.09 -3.20 26.44
C LEU A 171 -3.07 -1.68 26.68
N TRP A 172 -2.54 -0.92 25.74
CA TRP A 172 -2.42 0.54 25.85
C TRP A 172 -3.45 1.29 25.01
N ASN A 173 -4.42 0.61 24.39
CA ASN A 173 -5.42 1.23 23.52
C ASN A 173 -4.79 2.18 22.49
N LEU A 174 -3.77 1.70 21.76
CA LEU A 174 -3.03 2.53 20.79
C LEU A 174 -3.87 2.82 19.55
N PRO A 175 -3.82 4.06 19.00
CA PRO A 175 -4.53 4.43 17.79
C PRO A 175 -3.80 3.89 16.54
N VAL A 176 -3.79 2.57 16.36
CA VAL A 176 -3.14 1.89 15.23
C VAL A 176 -4.11 1.02 14.46
N VAL A 177 -4.09 1.13 13.14
CA VAL A 177 -4.78 0.23 12.22
C VAL A 177 -3.75 -0.72 11.62
N PHE A 178 -3.86 -1.99 11.95
CA PHE A 178 -3.07 -3.07 11.39
C PHE A 178 -3.70 -3.54 10.08
N VAL A 179 -3.03 -3.28 8.96
CA VAL A 179 -3.53 -3.59 7.62
C VAL A 179 -2.80 -4.81 7.07
N ILE A 180 -3.51 -5.91 6.93
CA ILE A 180 -2.99 -7.14 6.33
C ILE A 180 -3.30 -7.13 4.84
N GLU A 181 -2.31 -6.92 3.99
CA GLU A 181 -2.44 -7.01 2.53
C GLU A 181 -2.38 -8.49 2.13
N ASN A 182 -3.51 -9.18 2.24
CA ASN A 182 -3.62 -10.59 1.89
C ASN A 182 -3.78 -10.76 0.38
N ASN A 183 -2.66 -10.91 -0.33
CA ASN A 183 -2.64 -11.16 -1.77
C ASN A 183 -2.56 -12.66 -2.12
N GLY A 184 -2.71 -13.52 -1.13
CA GLY A 184 -2.77 -14.98 -1.27
C GLY A 184 -1.42 -15.69 -1.28
N TYR A 185 -0.29 -14.98 -1.43
CA TYR A 185 1.03 -15.58 -1.61
C TYR A 185 2.14 -14.83 -0.88
N ALA A 186 2.78 -15.48 0.08
CA ALA A 186 4.05 -15.06 0.65
C ALA A 186 5.19 -15.63 -0.20
N MET A 187 5.85 -14.78 -1.01
CA MET A 187 6.68 -15.26 -2.13
C MET A 187 5.90 -16.24 -3.00
N GLY A 188 6.26 -17.51 -3.00
CA GLY A 188 5.57 -18.59 -3.71
C GLY A 188 4.72 -19.50 -2.81
N THR A 189 4.62 -19.22 -1.52
CA THR A 189 3.84 -20.03 -0.58
C THR A 189 2.44 -19.45 -0.40
N SER A 190 1.42 -20.21 -0.79
CA SER A 190 0.03 -19.78 -0.62
C SER A 190 -0.39 -19.75 0.85
N VAL A 191 -1.26 -18.81 1.22
CA VAL A 191 -1.88 -18.74 2.55
C VAL A 191 -2.57 -20.06 2.90
N LYS A 192 -3.30 -20.65 1.95
CA LYS A 192 -3.99 -21.93 2.12
C LYS A 192 -3.06 -23.08 2.51
N ARG A 193 -1.79 -23.06 2.06
CA ARG A 193 -0.79 -24.08 2.37
C ARG A 193 -0.13 -23.84 3.73
N SER A 194 0.03 -22.59 4.14
CA SER A 194 0.84 -22.20 5.31
C SER A 194 0.04 -21.81 6.54
N THR A 195 -1.29 -21.63 6.39
CA THR A 195 -2.13 -21.07 7.45
C THR A 195 -3.37 -21.95 7.69
N LYS A 196 -3.57 -22.38 8.93
CA LYS A 196 -4.71 -23.23 9.29
C LYS A 196 -6.02 -22.46 9.27
N SER A 197 -6.07 -21.25 9.87
CA SER A 197 -7.22 -20.35 9.77
C SER A 197 -7.10 -19.49 8.52
N PRO A 198 -8.07 -19.49 7.62
CA PRO A 198 -8.04 -18.64 6.43
C PRO A 198 -8.26 -17.15 6.73
N SER A 199 -8.80 -16.81 7.90
CA SER A 199 -9.10 -15.44 8.33
C SER A 199 -7.96 -14.94 9.22
N LEU A 200 -7.10 -14.08 8.68
CA LEU A 200 -5.94 -13.57 9.41
C LEU A 200 -6.33 -12.51 10.45
N TRP A 201 -7.35 -11.70 10.16
CA TRP A 201 -7.85 -10.69 11.09
C TRP A 201 -8.41 -11.27 12.39
N GLU A 202 -9.01 -12.48 12.34
CA GLU A 202 -9.55 -13.16 13.52
C GLU A 202 -8.52 -13.47 14.60
N ARG A 203 -7.23 -13.47 14.24
CA ARG A 203 -6.13 -13.67 15.18
C ARG A 203 -6.04 -12.57 16.24
N GLY A 204 -6.53 -11.37 15.92
CA GLY A 204 -6.65 -10.26 16.86
C GLY A 204 -7.60 -10.54 18.02
N ALA A 205 -8.60 -11.41 17.83
CA ALA A 205 -9.59 -11.74 18.85
C ALA A 205 -8.95 -12.33 20.12
N ALA A 206 -7.81 -13.03 19.99
CA ALA A 206 -7.07 -13.55 21.16
C ALA A 206 -6.53 -12.44 22.07
N TYR A 207 -6.41 -11.24 21.56
CA TYR A 207 -5.95 -10.04 22.28
C TYR A 207 -7.09 -9.04 22.55
N GLY A 208 -8.30 -9.31 22.11
CA GLY A 208 -9.44 -8.40 22.20
C GLY A 208 -9.58 -7.41 21.06
N ILE A 209 -8.67 -7.45 20.09
CA ILE A 209 -8.65 -6.50 18.96
C ILE A 209 -9.81 -6.81 17.99
N LYS A 210 -10.58 -5.79 17.65
CA LYS A 210 -11.62 -5.84 16.63
C LYS A 210 -11.00 -5.82 15.23
N GLY A 211 -11.68 -6.46 14.27
CA GLY A 211 -11.22 -6.45 12.88
C GLY A 211 -12.27 -7.00 11.93
N GLU A 212 -11.94 -6.95 10.63
CA GLU A 212 -12.77 -7.50 9.57
C GLU A 212 -11.95 -7.79 8.31
N ALA A 213 -12.48 -8.69 7.47
CA ALA A 213 -11.99 -8.89 6.11
C ALA A 213 -12.74 -7.95 5.16
N VAL A 214 -12.00 -7.33 4.24
CA VAL A 214 -12.49 -6.33 3.29
C VAL A 214 -12.13 -6.77 1.87
N ASP A 215 -13.01 -6.53 0.90
CA ASP A 215 -12.64 -6.68 -0.52
C ASP A 215 -11.63 -5.58 -0.90
N GLY A 216 -10.35 -5.95 -0.89
CA GLY A 216 -9.23 -5.06 -1.22
C GLY A 216 -9.12 -4.73 -2.72
N MET A 217 -10.04 -5.24 -3.54
CA MET A 217 -10.17 -4.89 -4.97
C MET A 217 -11.26 -3.84 -5.21
N ASP A 218 -12.00 -3.42 -4.18
CA ASP A 218 -13.01 -2.37 -4.22
C ASP A 218 -12.59 -1.18 -3.36
N VAL A 219 -12.16 -0.09 -4.00
CA VAL A 219 -11.66 1.13 -3.32
C VAL A 219 -12.70 1.75 -2.39
N LEU A 220 -13.99 1.65 -2.70
CA LEU A 220 -15.06 2.20 -1.87
C LEU A 220 -15.28 1.35 -0.61
N ALA A 221 -15.20 0.03 -0.73
CA ALA A 221 -15.25 -0.88 0.41
C ALA A 221 -14.05 -0.66 1.34
N VAL A 222 -12.85 -0.49 0.76
CA VAL A 222 -11.62 -0.20 1.51
C VAL A 222 -11.74 1.13 2.25
N LYS A 223 -12.21 2.21 1.59
CA LYS A 223 -12.44 3.51 2.23
C LYS A 223 -13.40 3.39 3.42
N ALA A 224 -14.55 2.77 3.22
CA ALA A 224 -15.55 2.65 4.28
C ALA A 224 -15.02 1.88 5.50
N ALA A 225 -14.26 0.80 5.28
CA ALA A 225 -13.62 0.05 6.35
C ALA A 225 -12.52 0.88 7.04
N GLY A 226 -11.74 1.64 6.28
CA GLY A 226 -10.74 2.59 6.79
C GLY A 226 -11.36 3.64 7.69
N GLU A 227 -12.42 4.31 7.24
CA GLU A 227 -13.16 5.32 8.04
C GLU A 227 -13.68 4.75 9.35
N LYS A 228 -14.24 3.55 9.32
CA LYS A 228 -14.71 2.84 10.53
C LYS A 228 -13.57 2.54 11.50
N ALA A 229 -12.44 2.02 11.01
CA ALA A 229 -11.28 1.71 11.84
C ALA A 229 -10.67 2.98 12.45
N VAL A 230 -10.52 4.04 11.66
CA VAL A 230 -10.03 5.35 12.10
C VAL A 230 -10.94 5.95 13.17
N ALA A 231 -12.25 5.90 12.97
CA ALA A 231 -13.22 6.42 13.95
C ALA A 231 -13.11 5.65 15.28
N ALA A 232 -12.94 4.33 15.25
CA ALA A 232 -12.75 3.52 16.44
C ALA A 232 -11.44 3.88 17.17
N CYS A 233 -10.33 4.02 16.44
CA CYS A 233 -9.04 4.42 17.01
C CYS A 233 -9.11 5.80 17.67
N ARG A 234 -9.68 6.82 16.99
CA ARG A 234 -9.84 8.17 17.53
C ARG A 234 -10.79 8.26 18.71
N ALA A 235 -11.77 7.35 18.77
CA ALA A 235 -12.65 7.21 19.94
C ALA A 235 -12.00 6.52 21.15
N GLY A 236 -10.69 6.17 21.07
CA GLY A 236 -9.97 5.48 22.13
C GLY A 236 -10.40 4.03 22.34
N GLN A 237 -10.99 3.40 21.32
CA GLN A 237 -11.46 2.02 21.40
C GLN A 237 -10.35 0.98 21.06
N GLY A 238 -9.09 1.43 21.07
CA GLY A 238 -7.93 0.60 20.84
C GLY A 238 -7.58 0.40 19.36
N PRO A 239 -6.70 -0.55 19.06
CA PRO A 239 -6.29 -0.86 17.70
C PRO A 239 -7.41 -1.54 16.89
N TYR A 240 -7.24 -1.57 15.57
CA TYR A 240 -8.16 -2.23 14.65
C TYR A 240 -7.39 -3.06 13.61
N ILE A 241 -7.90 -4.20 13.21
CA ILE A 241 -7.29 -5.04 12.16
C ILE A 241 -8.18 -5.02 10.91
N LEU A 242 -7.58 -4.68 9.77
CA LEU A 242 -8.21 -4.78 8.47
C LEU A 242 -7.45 -5.81 7.62
N GLU A 243 -8.11 -6.89 7.22
CA GLU A 243 -7.56 -7.85 6.27
C GLU A 243 -8.07 -7.53 4.88
N MET A 244 -7.22 -6.94 4.05
CA MET A 244 -7.51 -6.57 2.67
C MET A 244 -7.31 -7.76 1.76
N MET A 245 -8.41 -8.35 1.29
CA MET A 245 -8.41 -9.44 0.32
C MET A 245 -8.11 -8.88 -1.06
N THR A 246 -6.85 -8.94 -1.45
CA THR A 246 -6.33 -8.33 -2.68
C THR A 246 -5.59 -9.37 -3.54
N TYR A 247 -4.99 -8.94 -4.66
CA TYR A 247 -4.25 -9.84 -5.52
C TYR A 247 -3.07 -9.15 -6.20
N ARG A 248 -1.90 -9.77 -6.18
CA ARG A 248 -0.68 -9.27 -6.84
C ARG A 248 -0.59 -9.83 -8.26
N TYR A 249 -0.65 -8.98 -9.31
CA TYR A 249 -0.60 -9.45 -10.71
C TYR A 249 0.80 -9.85 -11.18
N ARG A 250 1.85 -9.31 -10.57
CA ARG A 250 3.25 -9.63 -10.88
C ARG A 250 3.82 -10.66 -9.91
N GLY A 251 5.01 -11.18 -10.20
CA GLY A 251 5.77 -12.02 -9.27
C GLY A 251 6.02 -11.32 -7.93
N HIS A 252 6.65 -12.00 -7.00
CA HIS A 252 6.98 -11.43 -5.69
C HIS A 252 7.88 -10.20 -5.83
N SER A 253 8.92 -10.31 -6.65
CA SER A 253 9.78 -9.22 -7.11
C SER A 253 9.95 -9.32 -8.63
N MET A 254 10.63 -8.36 -9.22
CA MET A 254 10.89 -8.36 -10.66
C MET A 254 11.76 -9.55 -11.13
N SER A 255 12.55 -10.13 -10.23
CA SER A 255 13.35 -11.33 -10.50
C SER A 255 12.58 -12.65 -10.30
N ASP A 256 11.34 -12.61 -9.77
CA ASP A 256 10.52 -13.79 -9.53
C ASP A 256 9.77 -14.22 -10.81
N PRO A 257 10.03 -15.42 -11.35
CA PRO A 257 9.33 -15.93 -12.55
C PRO A 257 7.89 -16.36 -12.29
N ALA A 258 7.38 -16.29 -11.06
CA ALA A 258 6.00 -16.60 -10.63
C ALA A 258 5.50 -18.00 -11.05
N LYS A 259 6.35 -19.03 -11.03
CA LYS A 259 6.00 -20.41 -11.44
C LYS A 259 5.04 -21.13 -10.49
N TYR A 260 4.72 -20.57 -9.33
CA TYR A 260 3.84 -21.14 -8.30
C TYR A 260 2.34 -20.92 -8.55
N ARG A 261 1.99 -20.18 -9.61
CA ARG A 261 0.59 -19.92 -10.02
C ARG A 261 0.49 -19.91 -11.55
N THR A 262 -0.70 -20.19 -12.07
CA THR A 262 -0.89 -20.25 -13.52
C THR A 262 -1.15 -18.86 -14.11
N ARG A 263 -0.96 -18.72 -15.42
CA ARG A 263 -1.30 -17.47 -16.14
C ARG A 263 -2.81 -17.25 -16.16
N GLU A 264 -3.57 -18.33 -16.26
CA GLU A 264 -5.04 -18.32 -16.26
C GLU A 264 -5.59 -17.80 -14.93
N GLU A 265 -4.98 -18.16 -13.78
CA GLU A 265 -5.36 -17.63 -12.48
C GLU A 265 -5.19 -16.09 -12.45
N VAL A 266 -4.04 -15.59 -12.90
CA VAL A 266 -3.74 -14.16 -12.92
C VAL A 266 -4.68 -13.42 -13.87
N GLU A 267 -4.91 -13.94 -15.08
CA GLU A 267 -5.76 -13.31 -16.08
C GLU A 267 -7.22 -13.28 -15.61
N LYS A 268 -7.71 -14.35 -15.00
CA LYS A 268 -9.05 -14.38 -14.39
C LYS A 268 -9.21 -13.28 -13.34
N MET A 269 -8.25 -13.16 -12.41
CA MET A 269 -8.32 -12.12 -11.38
C MET A 269 -8.28 -10.72 -11.98
N ARG A 270 -7.46 -10.52 -13.01
CA ARG A 270 -7.34 -9.25 -13.69
C ARG A 270 -8.59 -8.87 -14.49
N SER A 271 -9.18 -9.82 -15.21
CA SER A 271 -10.37 -9.55 -16.04
C SER A 271 -11.67 -9.39 -15.22
N GLU A 272 -11.77 -10.08 -14.07
CA GLU A 272 -12.99 -10.09 -13.26
C GLU A 272 -12.98 -9.08 -12.10
N LYS A 273 -11.79 -8.65 -11.63
CA LYS A 273 -11.64 -7.91 -10.37
C LYS A 273 -10.65 -6.75 -10.41
N ASP A 274 -10.27 -6.23 -11.57
CA ASP A 274 -9.35 -5.08 -11.60
C ASP A 274 -10.01 -3.83 -11.01
N ALA A 275 -9.42 -3.29 -9.94
CA ALA A 275 -9.97 -2.16 -9.21
C ALA A 275 -10.07 -0.89 -10.06
N ILE A 276 -9.15 -0.68 -11.00
CA ILE A 276 -9.15 0.47 -11.90
C ILE A 276 -10.30 0.36 -12.89
N GLU A 277 -10.49 -0.83 -13.49
CA GLU A 277 -11.61 -1.09 -14.40
C GLU A 277 -12.95 -0.99 -13.67
N HIS A 278 -13.02 -1.45 -12.41
CA HIS A 278 -14.22 -1.31 -11.61
C HIS A 278 -14.63 0.18 -11.43
N VAL A 279 -13.71 1.06 -11.08
CA VAL A 279 -14.01 2.51 -10.94
C VAL A 279 -14.28 3.14 -12.31
N ARG A 280 -13.58 2.71 -13.36
CA ARG A 280 -13.88 3.10 -14.74
C ARG A 280 -15.34 2.82 -15.11
N ASP A 281 -15.81 1.60 -14.83
CA ASP A 281 -17.19 1.21 -15.10
C ASP A 281 -18.21 2.04 -14.32
N LEU A 282 -17.93 2.34 -13.03
CA LEU A 282 -18.78 3.23 -12.23
C LEU A 282 -18.85 4.65 -12.83
N LEU A 283 -17.73 5.20 -13.32
CA LEU A 283 -17.70 6.52 -13.97
C LEU A 283 -18.50 6.55 -15.28
N LEU A 284 -18.39 5.51 -16.10
CA LEU A 284 -19.12 5.41 -17.37
C LEU A 284 -20.61 5.17 -17.15
N GLN A 285 -20.98 4.20 -16.32
CA GLN A 285 -22.38 3.87 -16.02
C GLN A 285 -23.12 4.99 -15.30
N GLY A 286 -22.41 5.75 -14.45
CA GLY A 286 -22.94 6.93 -13.78
C GLY A 286 -23.04 8.17 -14.68
N GLY A 287 -22.55 8.12 -15.94
CA GLY A 287 -22.49 9.28 -16.83
C GLY A 287 -21.55 10.39 -16.31
N HIS A 288 -20.60 10.02 -15.48
CA HIS A 288 -19.65 10.95 -14.84
C HIS A 288 -18.45 11.29 -15.72
N ALA A 289 -18.10 10.42 -16.66
CA ALA A 289 -17.04 10.61 -17.63
C ALA A 289 -17.36 9.84 -18.92
N SER A 290 -16.77 10.27 -20.04
CA SER A 290 -16.77 9.54 -21.31
C SER A 290 -15.50 8.69 -21.42
N ASP A 291 -15.47 7.75 -22.39
CA ASP A 291 -14.25 6.99 -22.72
C ASP A 291 -13.10 7.93 -23.17
N GLU A 292 -13.44 9.02 -23.85
CA GLU A 292 -12.47 10.03 -24.29
C GLU A 292 -11.85 10.76 -23.09
N ASP A 293 -12.65 11.11 -22.07
CA ASP A 293 -12.15 11.73 -20.83
C ASP A 293 -11.19 10.80 -20.10
N LEU A 294 -11.54 9.51 -19.99
CA LEU A 294 -10.69 8.53 -19.31
C LEU A 294 -9.39 8.22 -20.07
N LYS A 295 -9.44 8.22 -21.40
CA LYS A 295 -8.23 8.14 -22.25
C LYS A 295 -7.34 9.37 -22.10
N ALA A 296 -7.94 10.55 -21.97
CA ALA A 296 -7.18 11.80 -21.74
C ALA A 296 -6.47 11.76 -20.38
N ILE A 297 -7.14 11.26 -19.33
CA ILE A 297 -6.53 11.03 -18.01
C ILE A 297 -5.35 10.06 -18.10
N ASP A 298 -5.51 8.93 -18.78
CA ASP A 298 -4.42 7.95 -18.92
C ASP A 298 -3.21 8.54 -19.67
N LYS A 299 -3.46 9.34 -20.70
CA LYS A 299 -2.40 10.05 -21.44
C LYS A 299 -1.65 11.05 -20.54
N GLU A 300 -2.38 11.83 -19.76
CA GLU A 300 -1.81 12.79 -18.79
C GLU A 300 -0.90 12.07 -17.77
N ILE A 301 -1.43 10.99 -17.17
CA ILE A 301 -0.69 10.20 -16.17
C ILE A 301 0.56 9.56 -16.77
N LYS A 302 0.47 9.01 -17.99
CA LYS A 302 1.62 8.47 -18.70
C LYS A 302 2.69 9.54 -18.96
N ALA A 303 2.27 10.75 -19.31
CA ALA A 303 3.20 11.87 -19.49
C ALA A 303 3.91 12.22 -18.18
N ARG A 304 3.17 12.30 -17.07
CA ARG A 304 3.72 12.55 -15.73
C ARG A 304 4.72 11.46 -15.29
N VAL A 305 4.42 10.20 -15.55
CA VAL A 305 5.31 9.08 -15.21
C VAL A 305 6.55 9.06 -16.11
N ASN A 306 6.42 9.41 -17.39
CA ASN A 306 7.57 9.53 -18.29
C ASN A 306 8.48 10.68 -17.86
N ASP A 307 7.92 11.83 -17.46
CA ASP A 307 8.67 12.96 -16.93
C ASP A 307 9.45 12.56 -15.64
N ALA A 308 8.84 11.77 -14.77
CA ALA A 308 9.54 11.21 -13.61
C ALA A 308 10.70 10.27 -13.99
N ALA A 309 10.53 9.47 -15.03
CA ALA A 309 11.59 8.59 -15.53
C ALA A 309 12.75 9.38 -16.16
N GLU A 310 12.46 10.42 -16.93
CA GLU A 310 13.52 11.30 -17.48
C GLU A 310 14.23 12.07 -16.37
N PHE A 311 13.49 12.66 -15.42
CA PHE A 311 14.10 13.29 -14.24
C PHE A 311 15.06 12.33 -13.51
N SER A 312 14.69 11.07 -13.35
CA SER A 312 15.53 10.08 -12.68
C SER A 312 16.84 9.79 -13.45
N LYS A 313 16.80 9.82 -14.79
CA LYS A 313 17.99 9.62 -15.64
C LYS A 313 18.94 10.85 -15.58
N ASP A 314 18.36 12.05 -15.57
CA ASP A 314 19.11 13.31 -15.55
C ASP A 314 19.67 13.65 -14.17
N SER A 315 19.07 13.09 -13.10
CA SER A 315 19.55 13.28 -11.73
C SER A 315 20.89 12.60 -11.52
N PRO A 316 21.89 13.29 -10.94
CA PRO A 316 23.23 12.72 -10.72
C PRO A 316 23.22 11.59 -9.70
N GLU A 317 24.26 10.78 -9.73
CA GLU A 317 24.54 9.81 -8.66
C GLU A 317 24.90 10.52 -7.36
N PRO A 318 24.62 9.90 -6.19
CA PRO A 318 25.07 10.46 -4.90
C PRO A 318 26.60 10.61 -4.89
N PRO A 319 27.14 11.73 -4.40
CA PRO A 319 28.59 11.88 -4.24
C PRO A 319 29.12 10.91 -3.17
N VAL A 320 30.41 10.59 -3.23
CA VAL A 320 31.03 9.58 -2.32
C VAL A 320 30.88 9.98 -0.84
N GLU A 321 30.82 11.25 -0.55
CA GLU A 321 30.65 11.80 0.80
C GLU A 321 29.31 11.39 1.43
N GLU A 322 28.27 11.16 0.62
CA GLU A 322 26.97 10.67 1.10
C GLU A 322 27.02 9.27 1.74
N LEU A 323 28.13 8.54 1.55
CA LEU A 323 28.37 7.28 2.23
C LEU A 323 28.44 7.42 3.77
N TRP A 324 28.81 8.60 4.25
CA TRP A 324 29.07 8.89 5.66
C TRP A 324 27.99 9.77 6.31
N THR A 325 26.97 10.19 5.54
CA THR A 325 25.86 10.99 6.06
C THR A 325 24.70 10.10 6.52
N ASP A 326 23.83 10.65 7.37
CA ASP A 326 22.58 9.99 7.84
C ASP A 326 22.83 8.64 8.55
N ILE A 327 24.00 8.43 9.18
CA ILE A 327 24.34 7.21 9.94
C ILE A 327 23.90 7.37 11.40
N TYR A 328 24.03 8.57 11.95
CA TYR A 328 23.58 8.95 13.28
C TYR A 328 22.76 10.24 13.20
N ALA A 329 21.79 10.38 14.13
CA ALA A 329 20.98 11.59 14.27
C ALA A 329 21.77 12.73 14.92
#